data_7d097faff6981754b2dab1048544c83f
#
_entry.id   7d097faff6981754b2dab1048544c83f
#
_cell.length_a   1.000
_cell.length_b   1.000
_cell.length_c   1.000
_cell.angle_alpha   90.00
_cell.angle_beta   90.00
_cell.angle_gamma   90.00
#
_symmetry.space_group_name_H-M   'P 1'
#
loop_
_entity.id
_entity.type
_entity.pdbx_description
1 polymer ?
#
loop_
_entity_poly.entity_id
_entity_poly.type
_entity_poly.pdbx_seq_one_letter_code
_entity_poly.pdbx_strand_id
1 'polypeptide(L)'
;MERYTQFLLRHKKLIIGVFVLGALLCAVLSGLVGVNYDFADYLPDKSASTKALEVMEDEYSQSVPNMRVLIYDVSIPRALAVKAQIAAVDGVEEINWLDDAADIYEPLETVDQKITDDWYKDGNALFSITVDEAKGESVIPAVRQIIGEENCMEGAAVTSVLAPVNTSREVQQIMLLAVPIIFLILILTTDSWFEPVLFMITIGVAILLNRGTNLMFGTISFVTNAAGSVLQLAVSMDYSIFLLHRFSENRSGGLPVEKAMTEAVKQSVGSILSSGLTTVTGFLALVLMRFKIGPDMGWVMSKAIGFSLLSVLCFLPALAIATYRLIDRTQ
;
A
#
# COMPACT_ATOMS: atom_id res chain seq x y z
N MET A 1 -24.37 17.56 22.91
CA MET A 1 -24.15 16.09 22.88
C MET A 1 -25.44 15.29 22.92
N GLU A 2 -26.37 15.56 23.82
CA GLU A 2 -27.66 14.81 23.89
C GLU A 2 -28.46 14.84 22.60
N ARG A 3 -28.57 16.01 21.92
CA ARG A 3 -29.25 16.10 20.62
C ARG A 3 -28.58 15.27 19.53
N TYR A 4 -27.25 15.19 19.54
CA TYR A 4 -26.46 14.40 18.60
C TYR A 4 -26.71 12.89 18.79
N THR A 5 -26.61 12.42 20.03
CA THR A 5 -26.86 11.01 20.34
C THR A 5 -28.31 10.62 20.11
N GLN A 6 -29.28 11.47 20.45
CA GLN A 6 -30.69 11.23 20.12
C GLN A 6 -30.92 11.13 18.62
N PHE A 7 -30.24 11.95 17.80
CA PHE A 7 -30.30 11.86 16.34
C PHE A 7 -29.73 10.53 15.84
N LEU A 8 -28.57 10.10 16.36
CA LEU A 8 -27.96 8.81 16.02
C LEU A 8 -28.89 7.63 16.36
N LEU A 9 -29.50 7.67 17.55
CA LEU A 9 -30.41 6.65 18.04
C LEU A 9 -31.66 6.53 17.18
N ARG A 10 -32.27 7.68 16.84
CA ARG A 10 -33.48 7.76 16.01
C ARG A 10 -33.23 7.25 14.59
N HIS A 11 -32.06 7.50 14.03
CA HIS A 11 -31.72 7.18 12.64
C HIS A 11 -30.69 6.04 12.48
N LYS A 12 -30.52 5.19 13.50
CA LYS A 12 -29.51 4.11 13.51
C LYS A 12 -29.52 3.23 12.27
N LYS A 13 -30.70 2.81 11.77
CA LYS A 13 -30.80 1.98 10.55
C LYS A 13 -30.33 2.72 9.30
N LEU A 14 -30.63 4.01 9.19
CA LEU A 14 -30.20 4.86 8.08
C LEU A 14 -28.68 5.06 8.10
N ILE A 15 -28.13 5.33 9.29
CA ILE A 15 -26.67 5.51 9.45
C ILE A 15 -25.94 4.22 9.07
N ILE A 16 -26.36 3.07 9.59
CA ILE A 16 -25.79 1.78 9.22
C ILE A 16 -25.89 1.56 7.71
N GLY A 17 -27.06 1.82 7.11
CA GLY A 17 -27.27 1.68 5.67
C GLY A 17 -26.36 2.56 4.84
N VAL A 18 -26.17 3.84 5.21
CA VAL A 18 -25.30 4.78 4.50
C VAL A 18 -23.82 4.34 4.59
N PHE A 19 -23.35 3.95 5.77
CA PHE A 19 -21.97 3.48 5.94
C PHE A 19 -21.70 2.18 5.18
N VAL A 20 -22.61 1.21 5.25
CA VAL A 20 -22.49 -0.07 4.52
C VAL A 20 -22.54 0.16 3.01
N LEU A 21 -23.49 0.95 2.52
CA LEU A 21 -23.59 1.27 1.10
C LEU A 21 -22.35 2.04 0.62
N GLY A 22 -21.90 3.03 1.40
CA GLY A 22 -20.66 3.77 1.13
C GLY A 22 -19.43 2.86 1.10
N ALA A 23 -19.31 1.94 2.04
CA ALA A 23 -18.21 0.97 2.07
C ALA A 23 -18.24 0.02 0.86
N LEU A 24 -19.41 -0.47 0.45
CA LEU A 24 -19.56 -1.31 -0.74
C LEU A 24 -19.20 -0.55 -2.01
N LEU A 25 -19.67 0.69 -2.15
CA LEU A 25 -19.29 1.55 -3.27
C LEU A 25 -17.78 1.80 -3.30
N CYS A 26 -17.20 2.14 -2.15
CA CYS A 26 -15.76 2.39 -2.02
C CYS A 26 -14.92 1.12 -2.24
N ALA A 27 -15.44 -0.06 -1.93
CA ALA A 27 -14.78 -1.32 -2.25
C ALA A 27 -14.61 -1.51 -3.76
N VAL A 28 -15.64 -1.18 -4.55
CA VAL A 28 -15.57 -1.19 -6.01
C VAL A 28 -14.61 -0.10 -6.52
N LEU A 29 -14.73 1.13 -6.02
CA LEU A 29 -13.89 2.25 -6.42
C LEU A 29 -12.42 2.04 -6.09
N SER A 30 -12.10 1.28 -5.04
CA SER A 30 -10.72 1.01 -4.64
C SER A 30 -9.91 0.26 -5.72
N GLY A 31 -10.58 -0.49 -6.61
CA GLY A 31 -9.94 -1.14 -7.76
C GLY A 31 -9.57 -0.19 -8.90
N LEU A 32 -10.08 1.05 -8.88
CA LEU A 32 -9.79 2.08 -9.87
C LEU A 32 -8.71 3.07 -9.42
N VAL A 33 -8.21 2.94 -8.20
CA VAL A 33 -7.17 3.81 -7.65
C VAL A 33 -5.82 3.42 -8.27
N GLY A 34 -5.19 4.34 -8.98
CA GLY A 34 -3.84 4.16 -9.50
C GLY A 34 -2.81 4.11 -8.37
N VAL A 35 -1.83 3.22 -8.50
CA VAL A 35 -0.68 3.15 -7.59
C VAL A 35 0.58 3.31 -8.41
N ASN A 36 1.38 4.33 -8.08
CA ASN A 36 2.65 4.57 -8.73
C ASN A 36 3.77 3.87 -7.96
N TYR A 37 4.52 3.02 -8.65
CA TYR A 37 5.65 2.25 -8.14
C TYR A 37 7.00 2.83 -8.55
N ASP A 38 7.01 3.85 -9.43
CA ASP A 38 8.25 4.52 -9.80
C ASP A 38 8.72 5.42 -8.65
N PHE A 39 9.87 5.11 -8.11
CA PHE A 39 10.46 5.86 -7.02
C PHE A 39 11.05 7.20 -7.49
N ALA A 40 11.42 7.31 -8.77
CA ALA A 40 11.99 8.51 -9.34
C ALA A 40 10.99 9.68 -9.38
N ASP A 41 9.72 9.39 -9.61
CA ASP A 41 8.62 10.37 -9.63
C ASP A 41 8.42 11.09 -8.28
N TYR A 42 8.88 10.46 -7.19
CA TYR A 42 8.75 11.03 -5.84
C TYR A 42 9.96 11.86 -5.40
N LEU A 43 11.00 11.92 -6.23
CA LEU A 43 12.16 12.77 -5.95
C LEU A 43 11.76 14.26 -5.98
N PRO A 44 12.44 15.11 -5.20
CA PRO A 44 12.21 16.55 -5.26
C PRO A 44 12.58 17.11 -6.64
N ASP A 45 11.74 17.97 -7.23
CA ASP A 45 11.95 18.54 -8.58
C ASP A 45 13.31 19.25 -8.77
N LYS A 46 13.91 19.72 -7.66
CA LYS A 46 15.20 20.44 -7.69
C LYS A 46 16.38 19.56 -7.29
N SER A 47 16.19 18.26 -7.16
CA SER A 47 17.31 17.37 -6.85
C SER A 47 18.28 17.25 -8.03
N ALA A 48 19.55 16.97 -7.74
CA ALA A 48 20.55 16.79 -8.80
C ALA A 48 20.22 15.58 -9.69
N SER A 49 19.63 14.54 -9.10
CA SER A 49 19.17 13.33 -9.81
C SER A 49 18.02 13.62 -10.76
N THR A 50 17.00 14.39 -10.35
CA THR A 50 15.87 14.76 -11.23
C THR A 50 16.36 15.57 -12.42
N LYS A 51 17.23 16.55 -12.18
CA LYS A 51 17.83 17.34 -13.27
C LYS A 51 18.70 16.51 -14.20
N ALA A 52 19.41 15.52 -13.68
CA ALA A 52 20.20 14.61 -14.51
C ALA A 52 19.32 13.74 -15.40
N LEU A 53 18.18 13.26 -14.89
CA LEU A 53 17.18 12.51 -15.69
C LEU A 53 16.59 13.39 -16.78
N GLU A 54 16.15 14.62 -16.46
CA GLU A 54 15.64 15.57 -17.45
C GLU A 54 16.66 15.83 -18.59
N VAL A 55 17.95 16.04 -18.23
CA VAL A 55 19.02 16.24 -19.23
C VAL A 55 19.23 14.96 -20.05
N MET A 56 19.14 13.78 -19.44
CA MET A 56 19.29 12.53 -20.18
C MET A 56 18.15 12.30 -21.18
N GLU A 57 16.91 12.61 -20.80
CA GLU A 57 15.74 12.50 -21.66
C GLU A 57 15.75 13.52 -22.82
N ASP A 58 16.15 14.76 -22.52
CA ASP A 58 16.13 15.86 -23.50
C ASP A 58 17.29 15.82 -24.49
N GLU A 59 18.50 15.47 -24.03
CA GLU A 59 19.74 15.60 -24.82
C GLU A 59 20.18 14.29 -25.49
N TYR A 60 19.72 13.13 -24.97
CA TYR A 60 20.11 11.83 -25.47
C TYR A 60 18.90 11.14 -26.10
N SER A 61 18.94 10.99 -27.44
CA SER A 61 17.87 10.34 -28.22
C SER A 61 17.85 8.81 -28.10
N GLN A 62 18.82 8.21 -27.44
CA GLN A 62 18.83 6.78 -27.17
C GLN A 62 18.06 6.47 -25.89
N SER A 63 17.16 5.50 -26.00
CA SER A 63 16.42 5.00 -24.84
C SER A 63 17.39 4.53 -23.75
N VAL A 64 17.24 5.06 -22.55
CA VAL A 64 18.08 4.65 -21.42
C VAL A 64 17.72 3.21 -21.06
N PRO A 65 18.69 2.30 -20.93
CA PRO A 65 18.41 0.93 -20.50
C PRO A 65 17.66 0.92 -19.16
N ASN A 66 16.50 0.29 -19.14
CA ASN A 66 15.61 0.24 -17.99
C ASN A 66 15.48 -1.17 -17.37
N MET A 67 16.23 -2.15 -17.93
CA MET A 67 16.33 -3.50 -17.40
C MET A 67 17.76 -4.03 -17.53
N ARG A 68 18.21 -4.77 -16.52
CA ARG A 68 19.47 -5.55 -16.53
C ARG A 68 19.16 -6.99 -16.23
N VAL A 69 19.87 -7.89 -16.91
CA VAL A 69 19.77 -9.34 -16.73
C VAL A 69 21.14 -9.91 -16.45
N LEU A 70 21.29 -10.61 -15.34
CA LEU A 70 22.53 -11.30 -14.97
C LEU A 70 22.29 -12.80 -15.05
N ILE A 71 23.10 -13.48 -15.86
CA ILE A 71 23.08 -14.92 -16.04
C ILE A 71 24.35 -15.52 -15.46
N TYR A 72 24.17 -16.44 -14.55
CA TYR A 72 25.26 -17.12 -13.86
C TYR A 72 25.77 -18.31 -14.66
N ASP A 73 27.09 -18.58 -14.54
CA ASP A 73 27.78 -19.78 -15.05
C ASP A 73 27.42 -20.11 -16.51
N VAL A 74 27.54 -19.10 -17.37
CA VAL A 74 27.16 -19.18 -18.78
C VAL A 74 28.38 -19.03 -19.68
N SER A 75 28.53 -19.89 -20.70
CA SER A 75 29.56 -19.72 -21.72
C SER A 75 29.16 -18.63 -22.74
N ILE A 76 30.14 -17.96 -23.35
CA ILE A 76 29.89 -16.92 -24.36
C ILE A 76 28.94 -17.34 -25.49
N PRO A 77 29.09 -18.54 -26.13
CA PRO A 77 28.13 -18.97 -27.15
C PRO A 77 26.72 -19.15 -26.60
N ARG A 78 26.57 -19.58 -25.35
CA ARG A 78 25.25 -19.72 -24.72
C ARG A 78 24.65 -18.36 -24.38
N ALA A 79 25.47 -17.41 -23.91
CA ALA A 79 25.05 -16.04 -23.62
C ALA A 79 24.53 -15.33 -24.90
N LEU A 80 25.22 -15.50 -26.04
CA LEU A 80 24.73 -15.00 -27.34
C LEU A 80 23.39 -15.63 -27.74
N ALA A 81 23.21 -16.93 -27.50
CA ALA A 81 21.94 -17.57 -27.81
C ALA A 81 20.80 -17.02 -26.92
N VAL A 82 21.08 -16.72 -25.64
CA VAL A 82 20.10 -16.10 -24.74
C VAL A 82 19.83 -14.66 -25.16
N LYS A 83 20.86 -13.86 -25.53
CA LYS A 83 20.69 -12.52 -26.10
C LYS A 83 19.71 -12.53 -27.26
N ALA A 84 19.91 -13.44 -28.22
CA ALA A 84 19.04 -13.56 -29.37
C ALA A 84 17.59 -13.96 -29.02
N GLN A 85 17.41 -14.80 -28.00
CA GLN A 85 16.07 -15.16 -27.52
C GLN A 85 15.37 -13.99 -26.84
N ILE A 86 16.08 -13.21 -26.03
CA ILE A 86 15.53 -12.00 -25.37
C ILE A 86 15.22 -10.93 -26.41
N ALA A 87 16.11 -10.70 -27.39
CA ALA A 87 15.89 -9.75 -28.48
C ALA A 87 14.66 -10.07 -29.34
N ALA A 88 14.25 -11.33 -29.39
CA ALA A 88 13.06 -11.77 -30.14
C ALA A 88 11.73 -11.52 -29.38
N VAL A 89 11.78 -11.09 -28.12
CA VAL A 89 10.57 -10.80 -27.32
C VAL A 89 9.98 -9.47 -27.80
N ASP A 90 8.70 -9.47 -28.15
CA ASP A 90 8.00 -8.25 -28.55
C ASP A 90 7.92 -7.26 -27.38
N GLY A 91 8.47 -6.08 -27.56
CA GLY A 91 8.60 -5.03 -26.56
C GLY A 91 10.04 -4.87 -26.02
N VAL A 92 10.98 -5.71 -26.42
CA VAL A 92 12.43 -5.45 -26.25
C VAL A 92 12.88 -4.57 -27.40
N GLU A 93 13.34 -3.36 -27.11
CA GLU A 93 13.78 -2.39 -28.13
C GLU A 93 15.26 -2.55 -28.43
N GLU A 94 16.06 -2.74 -27.41
CA GLU A 94 17.52 -2.85 -27.53
C GLU A 94 18.07 -3.80 -26.44
N ILE A 95 19.12 -4.54 -26.79
CA ILE A 95 19.88 -5.37 -25.85
C ILE A 95 21.36 -5.27 -26.17
N ASN A 96 22.10 -4.80 -25.19
CA ASN A 96 23.54 -4.58 -25.27
C ASN A 96 24.28 -5.58 -24.38
N TRP A 97 25.38 -6.13 -24.90
CA TRP A 97 26.28 -7.03 -24.20
C TRP A 97 27.71 -6.89 -24.74
N LEU A 98 28.59 -7.79 -24.33
CA LEU A 98 30.01 -7.80 -24.68
C LEU A 98 30.28 -7.74 -26.18
N ASP A 99 29.46 -8.40 -27.01
CA ASP A 99 29.59 -8.43 -28.48
C ASP A 99 29.33 -7.08 -29.17
N ASP A 100 28.65 -6.15 -28.49
CA ASP A 100 28.45 -4.79 -28.97
C ASP A 100 29.61 -3.87 -28.55
N ALA A 101 30.36 -4.24 -27.50
CA ALA A 101 31.44 -3.45 -26.93
C ALA A 101 32.85 -3.91 -27.40
N ALA A 102 32.99 -5.19 -27.79
CA ALA A 102 34.26 -5.79 -28.21
C ALA A 102 34.07 -6.92 -29.22
N ASP A 103 35.14 -7.23 -29.98
CA ASP A 103 35.11 -8.40 -30.86
C ASP A 103 35.30 -9.68 -30.04
N ILE A 104 34.23 -10.43 -29.88
CA ILE A 104 34.19 -11.66 -29.11
C ILE A 104 34.84 -12.86 -29.83
N TYR A 105 35.22 -12.71 -31.08
CA TYR A 105 35.98 -13.73 -31.83
C TYR A 105 37.50 -13.64 -31.60
N GLU A 106 37.95 -12.57 -30.99
CA GLU A 106 39.35 -12.46 -30.49
C GLU A 106 39.44 -13.12 -29.08
N PRO A 107 40.66 -13.61 -28.72
CA PRO A 107 40.85 -14.10 -27.34
C PRO A 107 40.54 -13.00 -26.32
N LEU A 108 39.68 -13.29 -25.32
CA LEU A 108 39.30 -12.32 -24.30
C LEU A 108 40.45 -11.65 -23.58
N GLU A 109 41.64 -12.31 -23.56
CA GLU A 109 42.87 -11.80 -22.98
C GLU A 109 43.42 -10.59 -23.76
N THR A 110 43.01 -10.39 -25.01
CA THR A 110 43.44 -9.25 -25.86
C THR A 110 42.49 -8.07 -25.78
N VAL A 111 41.29 -8.28 -25.27
CA VAL A 111 40.28 -7.24 -25.01
C VAL A 111 40.62 -6.49 -23.72
N ASP A 112 40.33 -5.21 -23.64
CA ASP A 112 40.47 -4.44 -22.41
C ASP A 112 39.73 -5.11 -21.28
N GLN A 113 40.43 -5.49 -20.23
CA GLN A 113 39.88 -6.23 -19.09
C GLN A 113 38.74 -5.49 -18.43
N LYS A 114 38.76 -4.15 -18.46
CA LYS A 114 37.70 -3.34 -17.90
C LYS A 114 36.41 -3.54 -18.69
N ILE A 115 36.46 -3.57 -20.03
CA ILE A 115 35.26 -3.82 -20.88
C ILE A 115 34.78 -5.22 -20.65
N THR A 116 35.67 -6.21 -20.60
CA THR A 116 35.27 -7.60 -20.33
C THR A 116 34.61 -7.73 -18.96
N ASP A 117 35.21 -7.16 -17.90
CA ASP A 117 34.70 -7.23 -16.54
C ASP A 117 33.31 -6.54 -16.37
N ASP A 118 33.00 -5.52 -17.18
CA ASP A 118 31.72 -4.82 -17.15
C ASP A 118 30.55 -5.67 -17.70
N TRP A 119 30.85 -6.59 -18.65
CA TRP A 119 29.83 -7.37 -19.34
C TRP A 119 29.87 -8.89 -19.08
N TYR A 120 31.10 -9.42 -18.87
CA TYR A 120 31.31 -10.84 -18.64
C TYR A 120 32.45 -11.08 -17.66
N LYS A 121 32.13 -11.56 -16.48
CA LYS A 121 33.08 -11.76 -15.39
C LYS A 121 32.82 -13.08 -14.67
N ASP A 122 33.89 -13.85 -14.44
CA ASP A 122 33.83 -15.13 -13.69
C ASP A 122 32.77 -16.10 -14.22
N GLY A 123 32.56 -16.14 -15.55
CA GLY A 123 31.53 -16.96 -16.17
C GLY A 123 30.11 -16.40 -16.09
N ASN A 124 29.93 -15.16 -15.62
CA ASN A 124 28.62 -14.54 -15.52
C ASN A 124 28.46 -13.46 -16.60
N ALA A 125 27.31 -13.42 -17.27
CA ALA A 125 26.99 -12.44 -18.31
C ALA A 125 25.96 -11.43 -17.82
N LEU A 126 26.28 -10.13 -17.96
CA LEU A 126 25.40 -9.02 -17.64
C LEU A 126 24.90 -8.36 -18.92
N PHE A 127 23.60 -8.43 -19.17
CA PHE A 127 22.93 -7.76 -20.29
C PHE A 127 22.30 -6.45 -19.84
N SER A 128 22.40 -5.43 -20.69
CA SER A 128 21.71 -4.14 -20.52
C SER A 128 20.63 -4.04 -21.59
N ILE A 129 19.39 -3.85 -21.17
CA ILE A 129 18.20 -4.03 -22.02
C ILE A 129 17.31 -2.80 -21.89
N THR A 130 16.80 -2.35 -23.03
CA THR A 130 15.74 -1.34 -23.10
C THR A 130 14.44 -2.03 -23.47
N VAL A 131 13.44 -1.84 -22.62
CA VAL A 131 12.09 -2.41 -22.76
C VAL A 131 11.09 -1.29 -22.93
N ASP A 132 10.16 -1.43 -23.86
CA ASP A 132 8.97 -0.58 -23.95
C ASP A 132 8.14 -0.73 -22.67
N GLU A 133 8.05 0.34 -21.88
CA GLU A 133 7.33 0.33 -20.59
C GLU A 133 5.86 -0.05 -20.74
N ALA A 134 5.23 0.31 -21.87
CA ALA A 134 3.83 -0.04 -22.13
C ALA A 134 3.62 -1.55 -22.30
N LYS A 135 4.68 -2.30 -22.66
CA LYS A 135 4.67 -3.75 -22.84
C LYS A 135 5.32 -4.53 -21.69
N GLY A 136 5.78 -3.84 -20.66
CA GLY A 136 6.50 -4.43 -19.52
C GLY A 136 5.80 -5.64 -18.91
N GLU A 137 4.46 -5.60 -18.76
CA GLU A 137 3.67 -6.72 -18.21
C GLU A 137 3.78 -8.02 -19.03
N SER A 138 4.04 -7.94 -20.32
CA SER A 138 4.25 -9.10 -21.19
C SER A 138 5.72 -9.50 -21.31
N VAL A 139 6.61 -8.50 -21.38
CA VAL A 139 8.06 -8.69 -21.55
C VAL A 139 8.70 -9.35 -20.34
N ILE A 140 8.42 -8.84 -19.15
CA ILE A 140 9.10 -9.30 -17.93
C ILE A 140 8.85 -10.81 -17.65
N PRO A 141 7.62 -11.33 -17.73
CA PRO A 141 7.40 -12.77 -17.59
C PRO A 141 8.04 -13.60 -18.73
N ALA A 142 8.05 -13.09 -19.98
CA ALA A 142 8.66 -13.77 -21.10
C ALA A 142 10.19 -13.88 -20.95
N VAL A 143 10.85 -12.79 -20.55
CA VAL A 143 12.28 -12.80 -20.24
C VAL A 143 12.56 -13.74 -19.06
N ARG A 144 11.74 -13.74 -18.01
CA ARG A 144 11.88 -14.66 -16.87
C ARG A 144 11.83 -16.14 -17.32
N GLN A 145 10.95 -16.49 -18.26
CA GLN A 145 10.90 -17.85 -18.80
C GLN A 145 12.17 -18.23 -19.58
N ILE A 146 12.79 -17.29 -20.28
CA ILE A 146 14.03 -17.50 -21.03
C ILE A 146 15.22 -17.73 -20.11
N ILE A 147 15.34 -16.89 -19.07
CA ILE A 147 16.51 -16.89 -18.19
C ILE A 147 16.41 -17.92 -17.05
N GLY A 148 15.20 -18.35 -16.66
CA GLY A 148 14.96 -19.21 -15.51
C GLY A 148 14.91 -18.47 -14.17
N GLU A 149 14.54 -19.18 -13.11
CA GLU A 149 14.43 -18.61 -11.75
C GLU A 149 15.77 -18.43 -11.04
N GLU A 150 16.81 -19.14 -11.47
CA GLU A 150 18.17 -19.09 -10.94
C GLU A 150 18.92 -17.83 -11.31
N ASN A 151 18.50 -17.13 -12.35
CA ASN A 151 19.15 -15.93 -12.86
C ASN A 151 18.43 -14.66 -12.37
N CYS A 152 19.14 -13.54 -12.36
CA CYS A 152 18.62 -12.28 -11.84
C CYS A 152 18.22 -11.32 -12.95
N MET A 153 17.16 -10.56 -12.71
CA MET A 153 16.81 -9.39 -13.49
C MET A 153 16.40 -8.25 -12.57
N GLU A 154 16.82 -7.03 -12.91
CA GLU A 154 16.53 -5.82 -12.16
C GLU A 154 16.32 -4.63 -13.10
N GLY A 155 15.84 -3.51 -12.56
CA GLY A 155 15.65 -2.26 -13.28
C GLY A 155 14.24 -1.69 -13.12
N ALA A 156 14.03 -0.47 -13.64
CA ALA A 156 12.75 0.23 -13.52
C ALA A 156 11.61 -0.56 -14.16
N ALA A 157 11.83 -1.12 -15.36
CA ALA A 157 10.84 -1.94 -16.06
C ALA A 157 10.45 -3.21 -15.28
N VAL A 158 11.39 -3.85 -14.58
CA VAL A 158 11.12 -5.02 -13.74
C VAL A 158 10.34 -4.62 -12.49
N THR A 159 10.77 -3.52 -11.86
CA THR A 159 10.16 -3.02 -10.63
C THR A 159 8.71 -2.59 -10.86
N SER A 160 8.42 -1.89 -11.96
CA SER A 160 7.06 -1.44 -12.29
C SER A 160 6.06 -2.61 -12.42
N VAL A 161 6.52 -3.77 -12.92
CA VAL A 161 5.68 -4.96 -13.10
C VAL A 161 5.60 -5.83 -11.85
N LEU A 162 6.72 -6.08 -11.18
CA LEU A 162 6.77 -7.02 -10.05
C LEU A 162 6.39 -6.38 -8.70
N ALA A 163 6.68 -5.09 -8.50
CA ALA A 163 6.40 -4.43 -7.24
C ALA A 163 4.91 -4.42 -6.88
N PRO A 164 3.95 -4.18 -7.81
CA PRO A 164 2.52 -4.26 -7.51
C PRO A 164 2.10 -5.61 -6.93
N VAL A 165 2.56 -6.69 -7.58
CA VAL A 165 2.22 -8.07 -7.19
C VAL A 165 2.84 -8.43 -5.85
N ASN A 166 4.12 -8.12 -5.68
CA ASN A 166 4.85 -8.42 -4.44
C ASN A 166 4.31 -7.61 -3.27
N THR A 167 4.12 -6.30 -3.44
CA THR A 167 3.56 -5.43 -2.40
C THR A 167 2.15 -5.88 -1.98
N SER A 168 1.30 -6.24 -2.94
CA SER A 168 -0.04 -6.75 -2.64
C SER A 168 0.01 -8.03 -1.83
N ARG A 169 0.90 -8.97 -2.17
CA ARG A 169 1.11 -10.22 -1.43
C ARG A 169 1.64 -9.97 -0.03
N GLU A 170 2.62 -9.10 0.12
CA GLU A 170 3.19 -8.73 1.43
C GLU A 170 2.16 -8.08 2.33
N VAL A 171 1.38 -7.12 1.82
CA VAL A 171 0.29 -6.49 2.57
C VAL A 171 -0.75 -7.53 3.01
N GLN A 172 -1.11 -8.49 2.13
CA GLN A 172 -2.00 -9.58 2.51
C GLN A 172 -1.42 -10.45 3.63
N GLN A 173 -0.13 -10.79 3.57
CA GLN A 173 0.54 -11.59 4.61
C GLN A 173 0.57 -10.83 5.94
N ILE A 174 0.90 -9.53 5.92
CA ILE A 174 0.89 -8.68 7.11
C ILE A 174 -0.52 -8.61 7.71
N MET A 175 -1.55 -8.40 6.88
CA MET A 175 -2.93 -8.36 7.37
C MET A 175 -3.40 -9.71 7.91
N LEU A 176 -3.02 -10.82 7.28
CA LEU A 176 -3.33 -12.17 7.75
C LEU A 176 -2.74 -12.45 9.14
N LEU A 177 -1.60 -11.87 9.46
CA LEU A 177 -0.97 -11.97 10.79
C LEU A 177 -1.53 -10.93 11.77
N ALA A 178 -1.68 -9.68 11.34
CA ALA A 178 -2.08 -8.57 12.20
C ALA A 178 -3.54 -8.72 12.69
N VAL A 179 -4.47 -9.10 11.80
CA VAL A 179 -5.89 -9.21 12.15
C VAL A 179 -6.14 -10.22 13.27
N PRO A 180 -5.62 -11.47 13.26
CA PRO A 180 -5.77 -12.39 14.37
C PRO A 180 -5.12 -11.91 15.68
N ILE A 181 -3.95 -11.27 15.60
CA ILE A 181 -3.27 -10.73 16.78
C ILE A 181 -4.13 -9.64 17.42
N ILE A 182 -4.62 -8.69 16.61
CA ILE A 182 -5.52 -7.62 17.08
C ILE A 182 -6.80 -8.21 17.66
N PHE A 183 -7.39 -9.19 16.99
CA PHE A 183 -8.60 -9.86 17.47
C PHE A 183 -8.37 -10.57 18.82
N LEU A 184 -7.22 -11.22 18.98
CA LEU A 184 -6.83 -11.83 20.26
C LEU A 184 -6.66 -10.79 21.37
N ILE A 185 -5.97 -9.68 21.10
CA ILE A 185 -5.82 -8.58 22.05
C ILE A 185 -7.18 -8.02 22.45
N LEU A 186 -8.08 -7.83 21.48
CA LEU A 186 -9.42 -7.34 21.72
C LEU A 186 -10.22 -8.30 22.63
N ILE A 187 -10.16 -9.62 22.39
CA ILE A 187 -10.80 -10.62 23.26
C ILE A 187 -10.28 -10.54 24.70
N LEU A 188 -8.98 -10.31 24.88
CA LEU A 188 -8.36 -10.24 26.20
C LEU A 188 -8.67 -8.92 26.95
N THR A 189 -9.02 -7.86 26.20
CA THR A 189 -9.23 -6.52 26.76
C THR A 189 -10.69 -6.09 26.85
N THR A 190 -11.62 -6.86 26.27
CA THR A 190 -13.06 -6.55 26.27
C THR A 190 -13.83 -7.51 27.18
N ASP A 191 -14.94 -7.01 27.73
CA ASP A 191 -15.81 -7.77 28.64
C ASP A 191 -16.79 -8.70 27.91
N SER A 192 -16.94 -8.55 26.58
CA SER A 192 -17.86 -9.32 25.75
C SER A 192 -17.17 -9.87 24.51
N TRP A 193 -17.36 -11.15 24.22
CA TRP A 193 -16.80 -11.82 23.03
C TRP A 193 -17.33 -11.25 21.68
N PHE A 194 -18.41 -10.50 21.70
CA PHE A 194 -18.99 -9.88 20.50
C PHE A 194 -18.42 -8.49 20.22
N GLU A 195 -17.87 -7.79 21.21
CA GLU A 195 -17.27 -6.47 21.02
C GLU A 195 -16.13 -6.46 20.00
N PRO A 196 -15.16 -7.41 19.99
CA PRO A 196 -14.14 -7.51 18.97
C PRO A 196 -14.67 -7.57 17.52
N VAL A 197 -15.81 -8.23 17.33
CA VAL A 197 -16.47 -8.30 16.01
C VAL A 197 -16.98 -6.93 15.58
N LEU A 198 -17.59 -6.17 16.50
CA LEU A 198 -18.06 -4.80 16.23
C LEU A 198 -16.89 -3.87 15.87
N PHE A 199 -15.76 -4.01 16.54
CA PHE A 199 -14.55 -3.27 16.23
C PHE A 199 -14.08 -3.56 14.81
N MET A 200 -13.92 -4.84 14.49
CA MET A 200 -13.42 -5.25 13.18
C MET A 200 -14.32 -4.78 12.04
N ILE A 201 -15.64 -4.85 12.22
CA ILE A 201 -16.61 -4.33 11.24
C ILE A 201 -16.45 -2.81 11.10
N THR A 202 -16.33 -2.08 12.21
CA THR A 202 -16.24 -0.62 12.18
C THR A 202 -14.96 -0.15 11.51
N ILE A 203 -13.84 -0.77 11.86
CA ILE A 203 -12.53 -0.45 11.26
C ILE A 203 -12.50 -0.88 9.79
N GLY A 204 -13.04 -2.06 9.46
CA GLY A 204 -13.15 -2.53 8.09
C GLY A 204 -13.92 -1.56 7.19
N VAL A 205 -15.06 -1.04 7.68
CA VAL A 205 -15.82 0.01 6.97
C VAL A 205 -14.99 1.27 6.79
N ALA A 206 -14.28 1.73 7.83
CA ALA A 206 -13.43 2.93 7.74
C ALA A 206 -12.28 2.75 6.72
N ILE A 207 -11.64 1.57 6.69
CA ILE A 207 -10.59 1.25 5.71
C ILE A 207 -11.15 1.23 4.29
N LEU A 208 -12.30 0.61 4.06
CA LEU A 208 -12.93 0.59 2.73
C LEU A 208 -13.28 2.00 2.26
N LEU A 209 -13.86 2.83 3.12
CA LEU A 209 -14.14 4.24 2.81
C LEU A 209 -12.87 5.00 2.44
N ASN A 210 -11.78 4.80 3.19
CA ASN A 210 -10.50 5.43 2.89
C ASN A 210 -9.94 4.96 1.54
N ARG A 211 -9.89 3.65 1.30
CA ARG A 211 -9.33 3.09 0.04
C ARG A 211 -10.09 3.56 -1.18
N GLY A 212 -11.43 3.49 -1.18
CA GLY A 212 -12.22 3.90 -2.34
C GLY A 212 -12.16 5.41 -2.60
N THR A 213 -12.14 6.23 -1.55
CA THR A 213 -12.00 7.68 -1.70
C THR A 213 -10.58 8.15 -2.07
N ASN A 214 -9.57 7.27 -2.09
CA ASN A 214 -8.26 7.60 -2.65
C ASN A 214 -8.32 7.95 -4.13
N LEU A 215 -9.38 7.53 -4.84
CA LEU A 215 -9.64 7.92 -6.22
C LEU A 215 -9.63 9.45 -6.44
N MET A 216 -9.96 10.23 -5.40
CA MET A 216 -9.91 11.70 -5.47
C MET A 216 -8.48 12.27 -5.65
N PHE A 217 -7.46 11.49 -5.33
CA PHE A 217 -6.04 11.84 -5.54
C PHE A 217 -5.51 11.35 -6.89
N GLY A 218 -6.30 10.57 -7.64
CA GLY A 218 -5.90 9.91 -8.89
C GLY A 218 -4.95 8.76 -8.65
N THR A 219 -3.68 9.07 -8.44
CA THR A 219 -2.62 8.08 -8.16
C THR A 219 -2.02 8.33 -6.78
N ILE A 220 -1.78 7.27 -6.05
CA ILE A 220 -1.10 7.29 -4.74
C ILE A 220 0.21 6.52 -4.80
N SER A 221 1.13 6.81 -3.89
CA SER A 221 2.39 6.07 -3.83
C SER A 221 2.18 4.62 -3.35
N PHE A 222 3.03 3.71 -3.83
CA PHE A 222 3.05 2.33 -3.35
C PHE A 222 3.27 2.24 -1.83
N VAL A 223 4.08 3.13 -1.26
CA VAL A 223 4.32 3.22 0.19
C VAL A 223 3.02 3.55 0.92
N THR A 224 2.29 4.56 0.46
CA THR A 224 1.00 4.97 1.03
C THR A 224 -0.05 3.85 0.90
N ASN A 225 -0.07 3.17 -0.25
CA ASN A 225 -0.99 2.05 -0.48
C ASN A 225 -0.69 0.86 0.46
N ALA A 226 0.58 0.50 0.60
CA ALA A 226 1.02 -0.59 1.47
C ALA A 226 0.78 -0.29 2.95
N ALA A 227 1.27 0.87 3.43
CA ALA A 227 1.20 1.24 4.83
C ALA A 227 -0.19 1.70 5.27
N GLY A 228 -0.98 2.30 4.37
CA GLY A 228 -2.21 3.01 4.72
C GLY A 228 -3.22 2.16 5.48
N SER A 229 -3.54 0.96 4.98
CA SER A 229 -4.52 0.08 5.63
C SER A 229 -4.03 -0.48 6.97
N VAL A 230 -2.74 -0.81 7.07
CA VAL A 230 -2.12 -1.36 8.28
C VAL A 230 -2.07 -0.30 9.38
N LEU A 231 -1.59 0.91 9.05
CA LEU A 231 -1.52 2.03 9.99
C LEU A 231 -2.92 2.48 10.43
N GLN A 232 -3.87 2.54 9.50
CA GLN A 232 -5.25 2.88 9.83
C GLN A 232 -5.85 1.86 10.80
N LEU A 233 -5.64 0.55 10.58
CA LEU A 233 -6.09 -0.52 11.47
C LEU A 233 -5.50 -0.33 12.88
N ALA A 234 -4.19 -0.15 12.97
CA ALA A 234 -3.49 -0.02 14.26
C ALA A 234 -3.94 1.22 15.06
N VAL A 235 -4.02 2.38 14.40
CA VAL A 235 -4.37 3.65 15.09
C VAL A 235 -5.86 3.72 15.43
N SER A 236 -6.74 3.13 14.61
CA SER A 236 -8.19 3.24 14.81
C SER A 236 -8.73 2.33 15.91
N MET A 237 -7.97 1.31 16.29
CA MET A 237 -8.37 0.35 17.32
C MET A 237 -8.64 1.04 18.66
N ASP A 238 -7.76 1.92 19.10
CA ASP A 238 -7.83 2.58 20.38
C ASP A 238 -9.09 3.44 20.56
N TYR A 239 -9.53 4.11 19.49
CA TYR A 239 -10.74 4.93 19.52
C TYR A 239 -12.00 4.10 19.78
N SER A 240 -12.07 2.93 19.16
CA SER A 240 -13.21 2.02 19.28
C SER A 240 -13.27 1.36 20.66
N ILE A 241 -12.13 0.89 21.17
CA ILE A 241 -12.00 0.29 22.50
C ILE A 241 -12.50 1.28 23.55
N PHE A 242 -12.03 2.53 23.48
CA PHE A 242 -12.37 3.54 24.47
C PHE A 242 -13.88 3.80 24.55
N LEU A 243 -14.56 3.85 23.42
CA LEU A 243 -16.00 4.08 23.37
C LEU A 243 -16.80 2.88 23.91
N LEU A 244 -16.47 1.65 23.47
CA LEU A 244 -17.23 0.47 23.88
C LEU A 244 -16.97 0.09 25.32
N HIS A 245 -15.75 0.27 25.80
CA HIS A 245 -15.45 0.07 27.23
C HIS A 245 -16.30 0.99 28.13
N ARG A 246 -16.43 2.28 27.77
CA ARG A 246 -17.34 3.20 28.48
C ARG A 246 -18.81 2.80 28.35
N PHE A 247 -19.20 2.27 27.20
CA PHE A 247 -20.55 1.76 27.01
C PHE A 247 -20.83 0.53 27.91
N SER A 248 -19.92 -0.42 27.96
CA SER A 248 -20.01 -1.63 28.79
C SER A 248 -20.03 -1.26 30.29
N GLU A 249 -19.17 -0.35 30.73
CA GLU A 249 -19.14 0.16 32.10
C GLU A 249 -20.49 0.80 32.50
N ASN A 250 -21.04 1.66 31.66
CA ASN A 250 -22.34 2.29 31.89
C ASN A 250 -23.51 1.28 31.89
N ARG A 251 -23.41 0.22 31.09
CA ARG A 251 -24.39 -0.89 31.07
C ARG A 251 -24.33 -1.70 32.36
N SER A 252 -23.14 -2.06 32.82
CA SER A 252 -22.91 -2.77 34.07
C SER A 252 -23.38 -1.95 35.29
N GLY A 253 -23.34 -0.62 35.17
CA GLY A 253 -23.94 0.31 36.15
C GLY A 253 -25.48 0.38 36.12
N GLY A 254 -26.14 -0.44 35.30
CA GLY A 254 -27.62 -0.56 35.25
C GLY A 254 -28.33 0.47 34.38
N LEU A 255 -27.61 1.26 33.57
CA LEU A 255 -28.24 2.23 32.67
C LEU A 255 -28.94 1.53 31.49
N PRO A 256 -30.12 2.01 31.06
CA PRO A 256 -30.74 1.56 29.82
C PRO A 256 -29.82 1.76 28.62
N VAL A 257 -29.87 0.86 27.60
CA VAL A 257 -28.96 0.82 26.44
C VAL A 257 -28.73 2.19 25.81
N GLU A 258 -29.82 2.92 25.54
CA GLU A 258 -29.75 4.23 24.89
C GLU A 258 -29.09 5.30 25.76
N LYS A 259 -29.35 5.28 27.07
CA LYS A 259 -28.72 6.19 28.02
C LYS A 259 -27.25 5.81 28.26
N ALA A 260 -26.93 4.53 28.34
CA ALA A 260 -25.57 4.04 28.48
C ALA A 260 -24.69 4.49 27.30
N MET A 261 -25.19 4.36 26.06
CA MET A 261 -24.46 4.81 24.88
C MET A 261 -24.34 6.34 24.84
N THR A 262 -25.39 7.07 25.20
CA THR A 262 -25.36 8.54 25.24
C THR A 262 -24.27 9.03 26.19
N GLU A 263 -24.20 8.43 27.38
CA GLU A 263 -23.19 8.80 28.38
C GLU A 263 -21.79 8.36 27.95
N ALA A 264 -21.66 7.17 27.36
CA ALA A 264 -20.38 6.69 26.81
C ALA A 264 -19.82 7.64 25.74
N VAL A 265 -20.63 8.04 24.75
CA VAL A 265 -20.21 9.02 23.73
C VAL A 265 -19.81 10.35 24.36
N LYS A 266 -20.59 10.84 25.32
CA LYS A 266 -20.32 12.11 26.00
C LYS A 266 -18.99 12.09 26.76
N GLN A 267 -18.71 10.98 27.45
CA GLN A 267 -17.48 10.79 28.20
C GLN A 267 -16.25 10.56 27.31
N SER A 268 -16.44 9.92 26.15
CA SER A 268 -15.34 9.47 25.28
C SER A 268 -14.98 10.46 24.18
N VAL A 269 -15.94 11.27 23.68
CA VAL A 269 -15.75 12.10 22.47
C VAL A 269 -14.58 13.07 22.59
N GLY A 270 -14.37 13.67 23.76
CA GLY A 270 -13.26 14.60 23.98
C GLY A 270 -11.90 13.94 23.80
N SER A 271 -11.72 12.77 24.43
CA SER A 271 -10.48 12.01 24.33
C SER A 271 -10.24 11.46 22.94
N ILE A 272 -11.28 10.89 22.30
CA ILE A 272 -11.20 10.37 20.93
C ILE A 272 -10.84 11.46 19.94
N LEU A 273 -11.52 12.61 19.97
CA LEU A 273 -11.23 13.73 19.07
C LEU A 273 -9.84 14.32 19.34
N SER A 274 -9.44 14.50 20.59
CA SER A 274 -8.12 15.04 20.92
C SER A 274 -7.00 14.11 20.40
N SER A 275 -7.08 12.82 20.67
CA SER A 275 -6.11 11.84 20.19
C SER A 275 -6.10 11.76 18.65
N GLY A 276 -7.29 11.68 18.04
CA GLY A 276 -7.41 11.61 16.58
C GLY A 276 -6.90 12.87 15.89
N LEU A 277 -7.20 14.07 16.39
CA LEU A 277 -6.69 15.33 15.85
C LEU A 277 -5.18 15.44 16.00
N THR A 278 -4.61 14.99 17.10
CA THR A 278 -3.15 14.93 17.27
C THR A 278 -2.52 14.05 16.18
N THR A 279 -3.10 12.87 15.93
CA THR A 279 -2.63 11.96 14.90
C THR A 279 -2.77 12.57 13.49
N VAL A 280 -3.91 13.21 13.19
CA VAL A 280 -4.13 13.95 11.93
C VAL A 280 -3.09 15.05 11.75
N THR A 281 -2.81 15.84 12.80
CA THR A 281 -1.78 16.88 12.76
C THR A 281 -0.40 16.31 12.49
N GLY A 282 -0.07 15.15 13.09
CA GLY A 282 1.18 14.44 12.84
C GLY A 282 1.33 14.01 11.37
N PHE A 283 0.27 13.45 10.77
CA PHE A 283 0.29 13.11 9.34
C PHE A 283 0.30 14.35 8.44
N LEU A 284 -0.44 15.41 8.78
CA LEU A 284 -0.40 16.66 8.03
C LEU A 284 0.99 17.32 8.04
N ALA A 285 1.79 17.10 9.07
CA ALA A 285 3.17 17.59 9.08
C ALA A 285 4.03 16.95 7.98
N LEU A 286 3.72 15.73 7.52
CA LEU A 286 4.39 15.09 6.38
C LEU A 286 4.16 15.84 5.06
N VAL A 287 3.07 16.62 4.95
CA VAL A 287 2.78 17.43 3.76
C VAL A 287 3.86 18.50 3.51
N LEU A 288 4.60 18.88 4.56
CA LEU A 288 5.71 19.84 4.45
C LEU A 288 7.02 19.22 3.95
N MET A 289 7.07 17.90 3.76
CA MET A 289 8.26 17.22 3.24
C MET A 289 8.49 17.58 1.77
N ARG A 290 9.75 17.67 1.38
CA ARG A 290 10.15 17.90 -0.03
C ARG A 290 10.06 16.62 -0.87
N PHE A 291 10.26 15.47 -0.24
CA PHE A 291 10.11 14.17 -0.88
C PHE A 291 8.62 13.86 -1.04
N LYS A 292 8.14 13.71 -2.28
CA LYS A 292 6.71 13.71 -2.62
C LYS A 292 5.89 12.59 -1.97
N ILE A 293 6.53 11.48 -1.54
CA ILE A 293 5.84 10.44 -0.73
C ILE A 293 5.31 11.02 0.58
N GLY A 294 6.00 11.99 1.19
CA GLY A 294 5.56 12.62 2.43
C GLY A 294 4.19 13.29 2.29
N PRO A 295 4.00 14.26 1.38
CA PRO A 295 2.70 14.87 1.10
C PRO A 295 1.61 13.86 0.73
N ASP A 296 1.92 12.88 -0.12
CA ASP A 296 0.97 11.83 -0.51
C ASP A 296 0.47 11.05 0.71
N MET A 297 1.39 10.51 1.51
CA MET A 297 1.08 9.81 2.75
C MET A 297 0.36 10.71 3.76
N GLY A 298 0.78 11.97 3.86
CA GLY A 298 0.20 12.95 4.77
C GLY A 298 -1.28 13.18 4.54
N TRP A 299 -1.68 13.41 3.30
CA TRP A 299 -3.09 13.61 2.94
C TRP A 299 -3.93 12.35 3.08
N VAL A 300 -3.45 11.22 2.53
CA VAL A 300 -4.18 9.95 2.56
C VAL A 300 -4.38 9.47 4.00
N MET A 301 -3.35 9.54 4.86
CA MET A 301 -3.45 9.09 6.24
C MET A 301 -4.28 10.04 7.11
N SER A 302 -4.19 11.35 6.91
CA SER A 302 -5.06 12.31 7.61
C SER A 302 -6.53 12.05 7.31
N LYS A 303 -6.86 11.81 6.04
CA LYS A 303 -8.21 11.41 5.60
C LYS A 303 -8.62 10.05 6.21
N ALA A 304 -7.70 9.08 6.25
CA ALA A 304 -7.94 7.76 6.84
C ALA A 304 -8.37 7.85 8.31
N ILE A 305 -7.64 8.64 9.10
CA ILE A 305 -7.99 8.89 10.51
C ILE A 305 -9.31 9.64 10.62
N GLY A 306 -9.60 10.59 9.73
CA GLY A 306 -10.89 11.27 9.65
C GLY A 306 -12.06 10.29 9.46
N PHE A 307 -11.94 9.33 8.53
CA PHE A 307 -12.94 8.27 8.36
C PHE A 307 -13.03 7.33 9.56
N SER A 308 -11.93 7.04 10.23
CA SER A 308 -11.94 6.25 11.46
C SER A 308 -12.68 6.95 12.58
N LEU A 309 -12.41 8.24 12.82
CA LEU A 309 -13.15 9.03 13.80
C LEU A 309 -14.65 9.10 13.47
N LEU A 310 -14.99 9.33 12.21
CA LEU A 310 -16.39 9.35 11.77
C LEU A 310 -17.07 8.01 11.99
N SER A 311 -16.40 6.90 11.67
CA SER A 311 -16.95 5.56 11.87
C SER A 311 -17.11 5.22 13.35
N VAL A 312 -16.14 5.57 14.19
CA VAL A 312 -16.21 5.32 15.65
C VAL A 312 -17.27 6.19 16.31
N LEU A 313 -17.44 7.42 15.92
CA LEU A 313 -18.40 8.32 16.56
C LEU A 313 -19.84 8.17 16.03
N CYS A 314 -20.02 7.77 14.75
CA CYS A 314 -21.34 7.67 14.14
C CYS A 314 -21.81 6.23 13.92
N PHE A 315 -20.97 5.40 13.27
CA PHE A 315 -21.34 4.05 12.87
C PHE A 315 -21.31 3.06 14.04
N LEU A 316 -20.23 3.06 14.83
CA LEU A 316 -20.07 2.15 15.97
C LEU A 316 -21.20 2.27 17.01
N PRO A 317 -21.63 3.47 17.47
CA PRO A 317 -22.76 3.60 18.38
C PRO A 317 -24.05 3.04 17.81
N ALA A 318 -24.33 3.34 16.52
CA ALA A 318 -25.54 2.84 15.86
C ALA A 318 -25.53 1.31 15.74
N LEU A 319 -24.37 0.72 15.43
CA LEU A 319 -24.18 -0.73 15.31
C LEU A 319 -24.27 -1.41 16.69
N ALA A 320 -23.61 -0.88 17.72
CA ALA A 320 -23.64 -1.43 19.07
C ALA A 320 -25.07 -1.44 19.65
N ILE A 321 -25.85 -0.36 19.42
CA ILE A 321 -27.26 -0.32 19.83
C ILE A 321 -28.13 -1.27 19.00
N ALA A 322 -27.82 -1.48 17.73
CA ALA A 322 -28.57 -2.45 16.93
C ALA A 322 -28.32 -3.89 17.37
N THR A 323 -27.16 -4.18 17.92
CA THR A 323 -26.69 -5.52 18.29
C THR A 323 -26.54 -5.73 19.81
N TYR A 324 -27.04 -4.82 20.64
CA TYR A 324 -26.84 -4.86 22.10
C TYR A 324 -27.22 -6.19 22.75
N ARG A 325 -28.25 -6.89 22.22
CA ARG A 325 -28.68 -8.19 22.73
C ARG A 325 -27.59 -9.28 22.59
N LEU A 326 -26.72 -9.14 21.59
CA LEU A 326 -25.59 -10.05 21.39
C LEU A 326 -24.47 -9.72 22.37
N ILE A 327 -24.24 -8.43 22.61
CA ILE A 327 -23.25 -7.96 23.61
C ILE A 327 -23.67 -8.46 25.00
N ASP A 328 -24.91 -8.22 25.43
CA ASP A 328 -25.43 -8.63 26.73
C ASP A 328 -25.46 -10.16 26.93
N ARG A 329 -25.48 -10.96 25.85
CA ARG A 329 -25.45 -12.44 25.92
C ARG A 329 -24.05 -13.02 26.03
N THR A 330 -23.05 -12.26 25.67
CA THR A 330 -21.65 -12.71 25.55
C THR A 330 -20.73 -12.08 26.59
N GLN A 331 -21.29 -11.28 27.51
CA GLN A 331 -20.66 -10.78 28.74
C GLN A 331 -20.43 -11.87 29.76
#